data_90c716958e3952f0cedaa42a0ed46b1c
#
_entry.id   90c716958e3952f0cedaa42a0ed46b1c
#
_cell.length_a   1.000
_cell.length_b   1.000
_cell.length_c   1.000
_cell.angle_alpha   90.00
_cell.angle_beta   90.00
_cell.angle_gamma   90.00
#
_symmetry.space_group_name_H-M   'P 1'
#
loop_
_entity.id
_entity.type
_entity.pdbx_description
1 polymer ?
#
loop_
_entity_poly.entity_id
_entity_poly.type
_entity_poly.pdbx_seq_one_letter_code
_entity_poly.pdbx_strand_id
1 'polypeptide(L)'
;MIKKIAIVGAGGRMGSWFSRYLSVRKGITLTLYDIRPFSVKYPANTTISTDIVNCVDRADLLIICVPISKMPHIIQECATKMKPGAILVEISSIKNRSYKELNRVPKHLKPLCIHPMFGPAARRVDLMKIILIPVRNEIYELRITKHLFPGAIISVVPDAETHDRFMSIILGLTYFTNLVFATFVSKQDYESLKEFAGTTFKIQSLLSTSIMQEEPDLILGLLSQNPSVRKQVRKYLVEAKRLERLFSVHNESKMKFELEKLKSLYQERENTELSYNKIYRIISCLNKGNSNVRKTFERSHMKNVNPH
;
A
#
# COMPACT_ATOMS: atom_id res chain seq x y z
N MET A 1 26.80 11.93 2.22
CA MET A 1 25.61 12.73 1.78
C MET A 1 25.00 11.98 0.61
N ILE A 2 23.66 11.75 0.60
CA ILE A 2 22.95 11.03 -0.48
C ILE A 2 22.73 12.03 -1.63
N LYS A 3 23.36 11.78 -2.78
CA LYS A 3 23.22 12.61 -3.99
C LYS A 3 22.75 11.80 -5.19
N LYS A 4 23.19 10.54 -5.32
CA LYS A 4 22.87 9.66 -6.44
C LYS A 4 21.93 8.56 -5.96
N ILE A 5 20.71 8.54 -6.45
CA ILE A 5 19.69 7.55 -6.08
C ILE A 5 19.36 6.70 -7.29
N ALA A 6 19.44 5.40 -7.12
CA ALA A 6 18.95 4.42 -8.08
C ALA A 6 17.57 3.91 -7.69
N ILE A 7 16.69 3.66 -8.66
CA ILE A 7 15.39 3.03 -8.46
C ILE A 7 15.27 1.86 -9.44
N VAL A 8 15.18 0.65 -8.90
CA VAL A 8 14.95 -0.59 -9.65
C VAL A 8 13.47 -0.95 -9.55
N GLY A 9 12.83 -1.21 -10.68
CA GLY A 9 11.38 -1.32 -10.78
C GLY A 9 10.68 0.05 -10.96
N ALA A 10 11.38 0.99 -11.63
CA ALA A 10 10.95 2.38 -11.78
C ALA A 10 9.69 2.56 -12.64
N GLY A 11 9.43 1.65 -13.57
CA GLY A 11 8.22 1.63 -14.40
C GLY A 11 6.97 1.14 -13.67
N GLY A 12 7.13 0.49 -12.51
CA GLY A 12 6.02 0.09 -11.64
C GLY A 12 5.37 1.28 -10.92
N ARG A 13 4.18 1.06 -10.32
CA ARG A 13 3.40 2.11 -9.66
C ARG A 13 4.16 2.78 -8.52
N MET A 14 4.77 2.01 -7.61
CA MET A 14 5.56 2.56 -6.50
C MET A 14 6.90 3.13 -6.98
N GLY A 15 7.57 2.49 -7.94
CA GLY A 15 8.79 3.02 -8.54
C GLY A 15 8.56 4.39 -9.19
N SER A 16 7.50 4.55 -9.96
CA SER A 16 7.07 5.84 -10.52
C SER A 16 6.75 6.86 -9.44
N TRP A 17 6.13 6.44 -8.33
CA TRP A 17 5.86 7.32 -7.19
C TRP A 17 7.16 7.82 -6.57
N PHE A 18 8.11 6.92 -6.26
CA PHE A 18 9.42 7.30 -5.72
C PHE A 18 10.20 8.20 -6.67
N SER A 19 10.15 7.93 -7.96
CA SER A 19 10.81 8.74 -8.97
C SER A 19 10.28 10.18 -8.96
N ARG A 20 8.96 10.38 -8.95
CA ARG A 20 8.35 11.72 -8.82
C ARG A 20 8.69 12.38 -7.49
N TYR A 21 8.59 11.64 -6.39
CA TYR A 21 8.82 12.16 -5.05
C TYR A 21 10.26 12.64 -4.84
N LEU A 22 11.23 11.97 -5.46
CA LEU A 22 12.65 12.28 -5.29
C LEU A 22 13.20 13.25 -6.36
N SER A 23 12.62 13.27 -7.56
CA SER A 23 13.10 14.09 -8.68
C SER A 23 13.04 15.61 -8.42
N VAL A 24 12.15 16.04 -7.54
CA VAL A 24 11.99 17.46 -7.19
C VAL A 24 12.96 17.94 -6.10
N ARG A 25 13.75 17.03 -5.52
CA ARG A 25 14.70 17.36 -4.45
C ARG A 25 15.97 17.96 -5.02
N LYS A 26 16.36 19.13 -4.53
CA LYS A 26 17.60 19.80 -4.94
C LYS A 26 18.83 18.96 -4.64
N GLY A 27 19.76 18.87 -5.58
CA GLY A 27 21.04 18.16 -5.43
C GLY A 27 20.96 16.64 -5.49
N ILE A 28 19.78 16.07 -5.86
CA ILE A 28 19.60 14.64 -6.13
C ILE A 28 19.68 14.40 -7.63
N THR A 29 20.38 13.35 -8.03
CA THR A 29 20.31 12.76 -9.38
C THR A 29 19.70 11.38 -9.28
N LEU A 30 18.82 11.04 -10.23
CA LEU A 30 18.14 9.75 -10.28
C LEU A 30 18.65 8.91 -11.46
N THR A 31 18.88 7.62 -11.21
CA THR A 31 19.05 6.61 -12.25
C THR A 31 17.95 5.59 -12.10
N LEU A 32 17.16 5.38 -13.16
CA LEU A 32 15.96 4.57 -13.14
C LEU A 32 16.17 3.33 -14.00
N TYR A 33 15.73 2.18 -13.51
CA TYR A 33 15.74 0.93 -14.26
C TYR A 33 14.43 0.16 -14.07
N ASP A 34 13.92 -0.43 -15.12
CA ASP A 34 12.87 -1.44 -15.10
C ASP A 34 13.14 -2.44 -16.23
N ILE A 35 12.74 -3.70 -16.01
CA ILE A 35 12.85 -4.75 -17.01
C ILE A 35 11.90 -4.50 -18.21
N ARG A 36 10.80 -3.78 -17.99
CA ARG A 36 9.86 -3.37 -19.02
C ARG A 36 10.19 -1.97 -19.51
N PRO A 37 10.07 -1.69 -20.80
CA PRO A 37 10.17 -0.33 -21.32
C PRO A 37 9.16 0.59 -20.61
N PHE A 38 9.63 1.75 -20.20
CA PHE A 38 8.79 2.79 -19.61
C PHE A 38 9.27 4.16 -20.09
N SER A 39 8.35 5.09 -20.23
CA SER A 39 8.69 6.48 -20.55
C SER A 39 8.20 7.39 -19.44
N VAL A 40 8.99 8.39 -19.10
CA VAL A 40 8.59 9.34 -18.07
C VAL A 40 9.15 10.70 -18.40
N LYS A 41 8.30 11.74 -18.28
CA LYS A 41 8.78 13.13 -18.30
C LYS A 41 9.30 13.47 -16.91
N TYR A 42 10.60 13.30 -16.71
CA TYR A 42 11.28 13.72 -15.50
C TYR A 42 12.17 14.95 -15.73
N PRO A 43 12.54 15.67 -14.65
CA PRO A 43 13.53 16.75 -14.72
C PRO A 43 14.88 16.26 -15.29
N ALA A 44 15.69 17.19 -15.77
CA ALA A 44 17.00 16.93 -16.40
C ALA A 44 18.02 16.17 -15.52
N ASN A 45 17.76 16.07 -14.21
CA ASN A 45 18.56 15.32 -13.25
C ASN A 45 18.21 13.81 -13.18
N THR A 46 17.44 13.31 -14.13
CA THR A 46 16.97 11.90 -14.17
C THR A 46 17.42 11.23 -15.45
N THR A 47 18.04 10.06 -15.32
CA THR A 47 18.45 9.20 -16.44
C THR A 47 17.79 7.84 -16.36
N ILE A 48 17.48 7.23 -17.50
CA ILE A 48 17.00 5.85 -17.60
C ILE A 48 18.19 4.97 -17.99
N SER A 49 18.45 3.94 -17.21
CA SER A 49 19.45 2.92 -17.52
C SER A 49 18.78 1.75 -18.24
N THR A 50 19.47 1.18 -19.21
CA THR A 50 19.05 -0.05 -19.90
C THR A 50 19.55 -1.32 -19.21
N ASP A 51 20.42 -1.15 -18.21
CA ASP A 51 21.08 -2.23 -17.49
C ASP A 51 21.02 -1.99 -15.98
N ILE A 52 20.70 -3.06 -15.22
CA ILE A 52 20.56 -2.99 -13.76
C ILE A 52 21.88 -2.68 -13.07
N VAL A 53 23.00 -3.20 -13.58
CA VAL A 53 24.35 -3.01 -12.99
C VAL A 53 24.73 -1.54 -13.11
N ASN A 54 24.61 -0.97 -14.31
CA ASN A 54 24.89 0.45 -14.55
C ASN A 54 23.95 1.38 -13.75
N CYS A 55 22.74 0.92 -13.44
CA CYS A 55 21.81 1.66 -12.60
C CYS A 55 22.33 1.78 -11.16
N VAL A 56 22.90 0.72 -10.58
CA VAL A 56 23.19 0.65 -9.15
C VAL A 56 24.65 0.93 -8.77
N ASP A 57 25.60 0.75 -9.68
CA ASP A 57 27.06 0.80 -9.43
C ASP A 57 27.49 2.07 -8.66
N ARG A 58 27.05 3.25 -9.09
CA ARG A 58 27.45 4.53 -8.51
C ARG A 58 26.45 5.14 -7.53
N ALA A 59 25.39 4.40 -7.20
CA ALA A 59 24.35 4.89 -6.33
C ALA A 59 24.82 5.05 -4.87
N ASP A 60 24.45 6.17 -4.23
CA ASP A 60 24.60 6.35 -2.78
C ASP A 60 23.44 5.63 -2.06
N LEU A 61 22.29 5.51 -2.73
CA LEU A 61 21.10 4.86 -2.23
C LEU A 61 20.36 4.18 -3.37
N LEU A 62 19.98 2.93 -3.18
CA LEU A 62 19.13 2.16 -4.06
C LEU A 62 17.77 1.93 -3.40
N ILE A 63 16.69 2.17 -4.13
CA ILE A 63 15.33 1.76 -3.74
C ILE A 63 14.86 0.67 -4.69
N ILE A 64 14.47 -0.48 -4.13
CA ILE A 64 13.97 -1.62 -4.90
C ILE A 64 12.43 -1.62 -4.83
N CYS A 65 11.78 -1.46 -6.00
CA CYS A 65 10.33 -1.34 -6.17
C CYS A 65 9.78 -2.46 -7.07
N VAL A 66 10.17 -3.69 -6.83
CA VAL A 66 9.77 -4.85 -7.62
C VAL A 66 8.68 -5.68 -6.92
N PRO A 67 7.97 -6.59 -7.62
CA PRO A 67 7.00 -7.49 -7.00
C PRO A 67 7.59 -8.27 -5.82
N ILE A 68 6.76 -8.56 -4.80
CA ILE A 68 7.17 -9.24 -3.55
C ILE A 68 7.95 -10.52 -3.84
N SER A 69 7.51 -11.32 -4.84
CA SER A 69 8.14 -12.57 -5.24
C SER A 69 9.56 -12.43 -5.80
N LYS A 70 9.86 -11.27 -6.40
CA LYS A 70 11.15 -10.99 -7.02
C LYS A 70 12.13 -10.30 -6.08
N MET A 71 11.63 -9.69 -5.01
CA MET A 71 12.41 -8.87 -4.09
C MET A 71 13.67 -9.58 -3.55
N PRO A 72 13.63 -10.84 -3.06
CA PRO A 72 14.82 -11.52 -2.54
C PRO A 72 15.94 -11.65 -3.58
N HIS A 73 15.58 -12.02 -4.81
CA HIS A 73 16.55 -12.18 -5.90
C HIS A 73 17.20 -10.85 -6.28
N ILE A 74 16.41 -9.80 -6.45
CA ILE A 74 16.92 -8.47 -6.85
C ILE A 74 17.77 -7.85 -5.76
N ILE A 75 17.48 -8.09 -4.46
CA ILE A 75 18.37 -7.67 -3.37
C ILE A 75 19.77 -8.27 -3.55
N GLN A 76 19.88 -9.58 -3.78
CA GLN A 76 21.16 -10.27 -3.96
C GLN A 76 21.91 -9.75 -5.21
N GLU A 77 21.21 -9.65 -6.33
CA GLU A 77 21.77 -9.18 -7.60
C GLU A 77 22.35 -7.77 -7.47
N CYS A 78 21.58 -6.84 -6.91
CA CYS A 78 22.03 -5.44 -6.74
C CYS A 78 23.15 -5.31 -5.70
N ALA A 79 23.04 -6.02 -4.57
CA ALA A 79 23.97 -5.88 -3.46
C ALA A 79 25.43 -6.15 -3.84
N THR A 80 25.68 -7.07 -4.79
CA THR A 80 27.04 -7.41 -5.25
C THR A 80 27.64 -6.34 -6.16
N LYS A 81 26.85 -5.41 -6.67
CA LYS A 81 27.23 -4.37 -7.64
C LYS A 81 27.27 -2.98 -7.04
N MET A 82 26.74 -2.79 -5.84
CA MET A 82 26.71 -1.49 -5.18
C MET A 82 28.06 -1.15 -4.55
N LYS A 83 28.42 0.14 -4.58
CA LYS A 83 29.64 0.63 -3.97
C LYS A 83 29.62 0.56 -2.43
N PRO A 84 30.79 0.49 -1.78
CA PRO A 84 30.90 0.55 -0.32
C PRO A 84 30.22 1.77 0.28
N GLY A 85 29.52 1.58 1.41
CA GLY A 85 28.82 2.63 2.13
C GLY A 85 27.43 2.98 1.58
N ALA A 86 27.04 2.44 0.42
CA ALA A 86 25.72 2.67 -0.17
C ALA A 86 24.59 2.07 0.67
N ILE A 87 23.41 2.71 0.59
CA ILE A 87 22.21 2.29 1.30
C ILE A 87 21.32 1.48 0.35
N LEU A 88 20.95 0.28 0.74
CA LEU A 88 20.01 -0.57 0.01
C LEU A 88 18.65 -0.57 0.73
N VAL A 89 17.64 -0.01 0.08
CA VAL A 89 16.29 0.16 0.63
C VAL A 89 15.34 -0.87 0.02
N GLU A 90 14.71 -1.65 0.86
CA GLU A 90 13.68 -2.63 0.53
C GLU A 90 12.32 -2.13 1.07
N ILE A 91 11.29 -2.12 0.20
CA ILE A 91 9.98 -1.50 0.51
C ILE A 91 8.79 -2.45 0.42
N SER A 92 9.00 -3.76 0.23
CA SER A 92 7.88 -4.69 0.01
C SER A 92 6.92 -4.77 1.19
N SER A 93 5.69 -5.17 0.92
CA SER A 93 4.65 -5.29 1.94
C SER A 93 4.77 -6.56 2.80
N ILE A 94 5.61 -7.52 2.42
CA ILE A 94 5.89 -8.76 3.15
C ILE A 94 7.39 -8.88 3.33
N LYS A 95 7.83 -9.16 4.55
CA LYS A 95 9.23 -9.02 4.95
C LYS A 95 10.00 -10.33 5.10
N ASN A 96 9.33 -11.43 5.40
CA ASN A 96 10.00 -12.67 5.83
C ASN A 96 11.18 -13.08 4.92
N ARG A 97 10.99 -13.07 3.60
CA ARG A 97 12.04 -13.48 2.65
C ARG A 97 13.03 -12.34 2.38
N SER A 98 12.55 -11.13 2.11
CA SER A 98 13.41 -9.99 1.78
C SER A 98 14.29 -9.58 2.96
N TYR A 99 13.78 -9.63 4.19
CA TYR A 99 14.55 -9.34 5.40
C TYR A 99 15.71 -10.32 5.61
N LYS A 100 15.51 -11.62 5.32
CA LYS A 100 16.60 -12.62 5.36
C LYS A 100 17.72 -12.25 4.38
N GLU A 101 17.37 -11.81 3.18
CA GLU A 101 18.36 -11.39 2.20
C GLU A 101 19.05 -10.09 2.57
N LEU A 102 18.34 -9.11 3.15
CA LEU A 102 18.95 -7.89 3.68
C LEU A 102 20.00 -8.16 4.77
N ASN A 103 19.77 -9.16 5.62
CA ASN A 103 20.76 -9.56 6.62
C ASN A 103 22.03 -10.17 6.01
N ARG A 104 21.93 -10.71 4.79
CA ARG A 104 23.05 -11.37 4.08
C ARG A 104 23.83 -10.44 3.18
N VAL A 105 23.34 -9.21 2.90
CA VAL A 105 24.08 -8.28 2.04
C VAL A 105 25.46 -7.97 2.60
N PRO A 106 26.46 -7.66 1.75
CA PRO A 106 27.81 -7.38 2.19
C PRO A 106 27.89 -6.36 3.34
N LYS A 107 28.82 -6.56 4.28
CA LYS A 107 28.94 -5.71 5.49
C LYS A 107 29.24 -4.24 5.17
N HIS A 108 29.82 -3.97 4.02
CA HIS A 108 30.09 -2.60 3.57
C HIS A 108 28.85 -1.83 3.10
N LEU A 109 27.71 -2.52 2.87
CA LEU A 109 26.42 -1.88 2.56
C LEU A 109 25.63 -1.58 3.83
N LYS A 110 24.69 -0.65 3.70
CA LYS A 110 23.78 -0.22 4.75
C LYS A 110 22.34 -0.61 4.37
N PRO A 111 21.86 -1.80 4.78
CA PRO A 111 20.50 -2.20 4.48
C PRO A 111 19.49 -1.33 5.23
N LEU A 112 18.35 -1.07 4.59
CA LEU A 112 17.21 -0.37 5.18
C LEU A 112 15.93 -1.10 4.79
N CYS A 113 15.25 -1.64 5.79
CA CYS A 113 13.99 -2.38 5.62
C CYS A 113 12.81 -1.51 6.07
N ILE A 114 12.03 -1.00 5.12
CA ILE A 114 10.87 -0.15 5.42
C ILE A 114 9.62 -0.63 4.68
N HIS A 115 8.46 -0.32 5.24
CA HIS A 115 7.19 -0.54 4.58
C HIS A 115 6.38 0.76 4.57
N PRO A 116 6.31 1.48 3.45
CA PRO A 116 5.39 2.59 3.28
C PRO A 116 3.94 2.10 3.33
N MET A 117 3.19 2.53 4.36
CA MET A 117 1.78 2.15 4.56
C MET A 117 0.85 3.02 3.73
N PHE A 118 1.24 3.31 2.49
CA PHE A 118 0.46 4.08 1.53
C PHE A 118 0.73 3.59 0.10
N GLY A 119 -0.26 3.78 -0.75
CA GLY A 119 -0.16 3.39 -2.16
C GLY A 119 0.33 4.54 -3.06
N PRO A 120 0.51 4.27 -4.36
CA PRO A 120 1.08 5.20 -5.35
C PRO A 120 0.20 6.43 -5.63
N ALA A 121 -1.03 6.46 -5.14
CA ALA A 121 -1.93 7.62 -5.19
C ALA A 121 -1.64 8.67 -4.12
N ALA A 122 -0.75 8.40 -3.15
CA ALA A 122 -0.39 9.36 -2.12
C ALA A 122 0.27 10.59 -2.74
N ARG A 123 -0.30 11.78 -2.49
CA ARG A 123 0.22 13.05 -3.00
C ARG A 123 1.22 13.71 -2.05
N ARG A 124 1.10 13.43 -0.76
CA ARG A 124 1.93 13.97 0.33
C ARG A 124 2.39 12.83 1.22
N VAL A 125 3.53 12.99 1.89
CA VAL A 125 4.13 11.99 2.79
C VAL A 125 3.95 12.36 4.25
N ASP A 126 3.76 13.64 4.52
CA ASP A 126 3.49 14.14 5.85
C ASP A 126 2.23 13.47 6.43
N LEU A 127 2.33 13.02 7.64
CA LEU A 127 1.35 12.19 8.35
C LEU A 127 1.11 10.79 7.79
N MET A 128 1.79 10.40 6.69
CA MET A 128 1.75 9.01 6.21
C MET A 128 2.59 8.12 7.12
N LYS A 129 2.11 6.90 7.31
CA LYS A 129 2.82 5.92 8.16
C LYS A 129 3.85 5.14 7.36
N ILE A 130 5.04 4.97 7.96
CA ILE A 130 6.09 4.07 7.48
C ILE A 130 6.48 3.15 8.63
N ILE A 131 6.53 1.87 8.36
CA ILE A 131 7.06 0.89 9.32
C ILE A 131 8.53 0.68 9.00
N LEU A 132 9.38 0.80 10.02
CA LEU A 132 10.79 0.45 9.96
C LEU A 132 11.02 -0.86 10.71
N ILE A 133 11.71 -1.79 10.07
CA ILE A 133 12.18 -3.03 10.69
C ILE A 133 13.70 -2.96 10.74
N PRO A 134 14.33 -2.78 11.91
CA PRO A 134 15.78 -2.64 12.04
C PRO A 134 16.50 -3.89 11.51
N VAL A 135 17.56 -3.68 10.73
CA VAL A 135 18.38 -4.76 10.16
C VAL A 135 19.72 -4.87 10.88
N ARG A 136 20.42 -3.73 11.07
CA ARG A 136 21.75 -3.69 11.67
C ARG A 136 21.91 -2.60 12.73
N ASN A 137 21.37 -1.42 12.49
CA ASN A 137 21.51 -0.26 13.37
C ASN A 137 20.25 0.59 13.33
N GLU A 138 19.36 0.38 14.28
CA GLU A 138 18.08 1.05 14.37
C GLU A 138 18.21 2.58 14.37
N ILE A 139 19.13 3.13 15.16
CA ILE A 139 19.32 4.59 15.27
C ILE A 139 19.69 5.20 13.94
N TYR A 140 20.64 4.57 13.22
CA TYR A 140 21.06 5.01 11.90
C TYR A 140 19.91 4.87 10.88
N GLU A 141 19.26 3.72 10.85
CA GLU A 141 18.16 3.39 9.92
C GLU A 141 16.96 4.29 10.14
N LEU A 142 16.61 4.60 11.39
CA LEU A 142 15.56 5.55 11.74
C LEU A 142 15.90 6.97 11.26
N ARG A 143 17.16 7.40 11.45
CA ARG A 143 17.62 8.71 10.97
C ARG A 143 17.53 8.84 9.46
N ILE A 144 17.94 7.80 8.73
CA ILE A 144 17.86 7.77 7.26
C ILE A 144 16.42 7.76 6.81
N THR A 145 15.55 6.98 7.46
CA THR A 145 14.11 6.94 7.14
C THR A 145 13.47 8.32 7.32
N LYS A 146 13.75 9.01 8.43
CA LYS A 146 13.27 10.40 8.66
C LYS A 146 13.79 11.38 7.60
N HIS A 147 15.03 11.22 7.16
CA HIS A 147 15.62 12.06 6.10
C HIS A 147 14.95 11.81 4.73
N LEU A 148 14.66 10.56 4.41
CA LEU A 148 13.97 10.19 3.17
C LEU A 148 12.49 10.63 3.15
N PHE A 149 11.84 10.64 4.30
CA PHE A 149 10.40 10.91 4.44
C PHE A 149 10.13 11.94 5.54
N PRO A 150 10.51 13.21 5.32
CA PRO A 150 10.26 14.26 6.30
C PRO A 150 8.74 14.43 6.53
N GLY A 151 8.34 14.51 7.80
CA GLY A 151 6.95 14.62 8.20
C GLY A 151 6.16 13.30 8.26
N ALA A 152 6.73 12.18 7.82
CA ALA A 152 6.08 10.87 7.98
C ALA A 152 6.07 10.40 9.43
N ILE A 153 5.05 9.64 9.80
CA ILE A 153 4.96 8.94 11.08
C ILE A 153 5.69 7.60 10.95
N ILE A 154 6.83 7.46 11.65
CA ILE A 154 7.62 6.23 11.59
C ILE A 154 7.33 5.39 12.81
N SER A 155 6.90 4.15 12.60
CA SER A 155 6.72 3.13 13.63
C SER A 155 7.80 2.06 13.49
N VAL A 156 8.50 1.74 14.57
CA VAL A 156 9.51 0.68 14.57
C VAL A 156 8.86 -0.62 15.03
N VAL A 157 9.14 -1.71 14.30
CA VAL A 157 8.72 -3.08 14.63
C VAL A 157 9.97 -3.92 14.80
N PRO A 158 10.09 -4.74 15.86
CA PRO A 158 11.37 -5.35 16.23
C PRO A 158 11.92 -6.33 15.18
N ASP A 159 11.06 -6.99 14.41
CA ASP A 159 11.45 -8.03 13.47
C ASP A 159 10.43 -8.24 12.35
N ALA A 160 10.85 -8.96 11.31
CA ALA A 160 10.03 -9.27 10.15
C ALA A 160 8.83 -10.19 10.45
N GLU A 161 8.95 -11.07 11.44
CA GLU A 161 7.87 -11.99 11.83
C GLU A 161 6.73 -11.22 12.49
N THR A 162 7.06 -10.34 13.42
CA THR A 162 6.10 -9.44 14.07
C THR A 162 5.43 -8.53 13.05
N HIS A 163 6.20 -7.95 12.11
CA HIS A 163 5.65 -7.17 11.01
C HIS A 163 4.64 -7.99 10.19
N ASP A 164 5.04 -9.17 9.70
CA ASP A 164 4.20 -9.99 8.82
C ASP A 164 2.96 -10.54 9.54
N ARG A 165 3.04 -10.76 10.86
CA ARG A 165 1.88 -11.09 11.69
C ARG A 165 0.86 -9.96 11.71
N PHE A 166 1.27 -8.70 11.87
CA PHE A 166 0.36 -7.55 11.77
C PHE A 166 -0.18 -7.40 10.35
N MET A 167 0.68 -7.50 9.34
CA MET A 167 0.27 -7.37 7.93
C MET A 167 -0.68 -8.49 7.49
N SER A 168 -0.67 -9.64 8.16
CA SER A 168 -1.63 -10.71 7.88
C SER A 168 -3.08 -10.30 8.16
N ILE A 169 -3.30 -9.35 9.06
CA ILE A 169 -4.62 -8.79 9.37
C ILE A 169 -4.81 -7.48 8.60
N ILE A 170 -3.88 -6.53 8.76
CA ILE A 170 -4.01 -5.16 8.22
C ILE A 170 -4.13 -5.15 6.70
N LEU A 171 -3.38 -6.01 6.02
CA LEU A 171 -3.44 -6.17 4.56
C LEU A 171 -4.13 -7.46 4.15
N GLY A 172 -3.60 -8.61 4.57
CA GLY A 172 -4.05 -9.91 4.08
C GLY A 172 -5.54 -10.15 4.30
N LEU A 173 -6.01 -10.05 5.54
CA LEU A 173 -7.42 -10.26 5.84
C LEU A 173 -8.30 -9.16 5.24
N THR A 174 -7.86 -7.90 5.28
CA THR A 174 -8.59 -6.77 4.68
C THR A 174 -8.77 -6.95 3.17
N TYR A 175 -7.72 -7.33 2.45
CA TYR A 175 -7.82 -7.62 1.02
C TYR A 175 -8.73 -8.83 0.75
N PHE A 176 -8.58 -9.91 1.51
CA PHE A 176 -9.42 -11.09 1.39
C PHE A 176 -10.92 -10.77 1.55
N THR A 177 -11.30 -10.04 2.60
CA THR A 177 -12.70 -9.69 2.86
C THR A 177 -13.30 -8.83 1.75
N ASN A 178 -12.53 -7.87 1.25
CA ASN A 178 -12.97 -7.02 0.13
C ASN A 178 -13.06 -7.79 -1.19
N LEU A 179 -12.17 -8.76 -1.45
CA LEU A 179 -12.27 -9.66 -2.61
C LEU A 179 -13.51 -10.54 -2.52
N VAL A 180 -13.81 -11.11 -1.35
CA VAL A 180 -15.03 -11.92 -1.14
C VAL A 180 -16.27 -11.07 -1.40
N PHE A 181 -16.32 -9.85 -0.85
CA PHE A 181 -17.43 -8.92 -1.07
C PHE A 181 -17.58 -8.58 -2.56
N ALA A 182 -16.47 -8.17 -3.23
CA ALA A 182 -16.48 -7.84 -4.65
C ALA A 182 -16.95 -9.03 -5.51
N THR A 183 -16.43 -10.23 -5.23
CA THR A 183 -16.82 -11.46 -5.93
C THR A 183 -18.29 -11.79 -5.75
N PHE A 184 -18.84 -11.61 -4.55
CA PHE A 184 -20.26 -11.83 -4.29
C PHE A 184 -21.13 -10.81 -5.02
N VAL A 185 -20.80 -9.53 -4.88
CA VAL A 185 -21.58 -8.43 -5.47
C VAL A 185 -21.54 -8.44 -7.01
N SER A 186 -20.41 -8.86 -7.61
CA SER A 186 -20.26 -8.94 -9.07
C SER A 186 -21.22 -9.96 -9.74
N LYS A 187 -21.81 -10.85 -8.96
CA LYS A 187 -22.80 -11.85 -9.42
C LYS A 187 -24.25 -11.39 -9.22
N GLN A 188 -24.46 -10.20 -8.70
CA GLN A 188 -25.78 -9.61 -8.46
C GLN A 188 -26.10 -8.55 -9.52
N ASP A 189 -27.33 -8.05 -9.53
CA ASP A 189 -27.69 -6.86 -10.30
C ASP A 189 -27.01 -5.62 -9.71
N TYR A 190 -25.80 -5.37 -10.18
CA TYR A 190 -24.92 -4.32 -9.63
C TYR A 190 -25.50 -2.91 -9.84
N GLU A 191 -26.18 -2.66 -10.96
CA GLU A 191 -26.73 -1.33 -11.24
C GLU A 191 -27.88 -1.00 -10.30
N SER A 192 -28.81 -1.95 -10.06
CA SER A 192 -29.87 -1.78 -9.06
C SER A 192 -29.30 -1.63 -7.65
N LEU A 193 -28.30 -2.42 -7.28
CA LEU A 193 -27.63 -2.27 -5.98
C LEU A 193 -27.01 -0.88 -5.81
N LYS A 194 -26.45 -0.32 -6.85
CA LYS A 194 -25.81 1.01 -6.85
C LYS A 194 -26.86 2.12 -6.78
N GLU A 195 -28.01 1.97 -7.45
CA GLU A 195 -29.13 2.90 -7.42
C GLU A 195 -29.71 3.01 -6.01
N PHE A 196 -29.96 1.89 -5.36
CA PHE A 196 -30.56 1.84 -4.01
C PHE A 196 -29.53 1.93 -2.87
N ALA A 197 -28.25 2.10 -3.19
CA ALA A 197 -27.16 2.08 -2.22
C ALA A 197 -27.25 3.20 -1.18
N GLY A 198 -27.34 2.82 0.08
CA GLY A 198 -27.11 3.70 1.23
C GLY A 198 -25.61 3.95 1.51
N THR A 199 -25.34 4.73 2.54
CA THR A 199 -23.97 5.16 2.93
C THR A 199 -22.99 3.99 3.14
N THR A 200 -23.42 2.98 3.89
CA THR A 200 -22.57 1.82 4.25
C THR A 200 -22.16 1.02 3.02
N PHE A 201 -23.11 0.72 2.13
CA PHE A 201 -22.82 -0.02 0.91
C PHE A 201 -21.91 0.78 -0.03
N LYS A 202 -22.08 2.11 -0.16
CA LYS A 202 -21.23 2.97 -0.98
C LYS A 202 -19.78 2.93 -0.50
N ILE A 203 -19.53 3.03 0.81
CA ILE A 203 -18.19 2.96 1.37
C ILE A 203 -17.57 1.58 1.17
N GLN A 204 -18.31 0.52 1.46
CA GLN A 204 -17.83 -0.85 1.27
C GLN A 204 -17.51 -1.15 -0.20
N SER A 205 -18.38 -0.72 -1.13
CA SER A 205 -18.12 -0.84 -2.58
C SER A 205 -16.90 -0.05 -3.02
N LEU A 206 -16.71 1.19 -2.51
CA LEU A 206 -15.53 2.00 -2.81
C LEU A 206 -14.24 1.31 -2.37
N LEU A 207 -14.20 0.75 -1.16
CA LEU A 207 -13.05 -0.01 -0.67
C LEU A 207 -12.78 -1.23 -1.55
N SER A 208 -13.81 -1.99 -1.87
CA SER A 208 -13.67 -3.22 -2.68
C SER A 208 -13.25 -2.92 -4.12
N THR A 209 -13.81 -1.89 -4.75
CA THR A 209 -13.41 -1.49 -6.11
C THR A 209 -12.02 -0.86 -6.16
N SER A 210 -11.58 -0.17 -5.09
CA SER A 210 -10.22 0.38 -5.04
C SER A 210 -9.13 -0.69 -5.09
N ILE A 211 -9.39 -1.86 -4.51
CA ILE A 211 -8.47 -3.01 -4.57
C ILE A 211 -8.34 -3.56 -5.99
N MET A 212 -9.37 -3.43 -6.83
CA MET A 212 -9.32 -3.88 -8.23
C MET A 212 -8.35 -3.04 -9.10
N GLN A 213 -7.87 -1.91 -8.60
CA GLN A 213 -6.82 -1.12 -9.26
C GLN A 213 -5.41 -1.64 -8.96
N GLU A 214 -5.26 -2.56 -8.01
CA GLU A 214 -3.95 -3.13 -7.69
C GLU A 214 -3.56 -4.20 -8.72
N GLU A 215 -2.25 -4.31 -8.96
CA GLU A 215 -1.71 -5.36 -9.82
C GLU A 215 -2.03 -6.74 -9.23
N PRO A 216 -2.49 -7.72 -10.03
CA PRO A 216 -2.78 -9.07 -9.56
C PRO A 216 -1.63 -9.72 -8.78
N ASP A 217 -0.38 -9.49 -9.20
CA ASP A 217 0.82 -10.00 -8.52
C ASP A 217 0.98 -9.43 -7.10
N LEU A 218 0.55 -8.19 -6.86
CA LEU A 218 0.56 -7.61 -5.53
C LEU A 218 -0.47 -8.32 -4.63
N ILE A 219 -1.70 -8.46 -5.11
CA ILE A 219 -2.77 -9.13 -4.37
C ILE A 219 -2.37 -10.58 -4.06
N LEU A 220 -1.90 -11.30 -5.06
CA LEU A 220 -1.42 -12.67 -4.91
C LEU A 220 -0.28 -12.74 -3.88
N GLY A 221 0.69 -11.82 -3.97
CA GLY A 221 1.80 -11.74 -3.02
C GLY A 221 1.31 -11.53 -1.59
N LEU A 222 0.41 -10.58 -1.36
CA LEU A 222 -0.16 -10.29 -0.04
C LEU A 222 -0.88 -11.51 0.57
N LEU A 223 -1.64 -12.24 -0.24
CA LEU A 223 -2.45 -13.36 0.24
C LEU A 223 -1.67 -14.68 0.37
N SER A 224 -0.71 -14.94 -0.53
CA SER A 224 -0.05 -16.25 -0.60
C SER A 224 1.34 -16.28 0.04
N GLN A 225 2.10 -15.18 0.03
CA GLN A 225 3.49 -15.17 0.50
C GLN A 225 3.64 -14.85 1.99
N ASN A 226 2.59 -14.40 2.66
CA ASN A 226 2.56 -14.32 4.12
C ASN A 226 1.85 -15.54 4.71
N PRO A 227 2.57 -16.49 5.33
CA PRO A 227 1.98 -17.73 5.88
C PRO A 227 0.88 -17.48 6.92
N SER A 228 0.97 -16.35 7.63
CA SER A 228 0.01 -15.97 8.67
C SER A 228 -1.37 -15.60 8.12
N VAL A 229 -1.47 -15.15 6.86
CA VAL A 229 -2.75 -14.76 6.24
C VAL A 229 -3.72 -15.93 6.20
N ARG A 230 -3.28 -17.11 5.76
CA ARG A 230 -4.15 -18.31 5.71
C ARG A 230 -4.74 -18.65 7.08
N LYS A 231 -3.95 -18.51 8.16
CA LYS A 231 -4.41 -18.72 9.54
C LYS A 231 -5.47 -17.70 9.94
N GLN A 232 -5.28 -16.42 9.61
CA GLN A 232 -6.24 -15.36 9.92
C GLN A 232 -7.54 -15.52 9.13
N VAL A 233 -7.45 -15.83 7.84
CA VAL A 233 -8.62 -16.11 7.01
C VAL A 233 -9.46 -17.27 7.57
N ARG A 234 -8.82 -18.36 7.98
CA ARG A 234 -9.54 -19.48 8.62
C ARG A 234 -10.28 -19.05 9.89
N LYS A 235 -9.62 -18.28 10.76
CA LYS A 235 -10.26 -17.75 11.98
C LYS A 235 -11.45 -16.84 11.63
N TYR A 236 -11.27 -15.95 10.67
CA TYR A 236 -12.34 -15.08 10.20
C TYR A 236 -13.54 -15.86 9.66
N LEU A 237 -13.32 -16.90 8.87
CA LEU A 237 -14.40 -17.74 8.36
C LEU A 237 -15.14 -18.51 9.47
N VAL A 238 -14.45 -18.91 10.54
CA VAL A 238 -15.07 -19.51 11.73
C VAL A 238 -16.01 -18.50 12.40
N GLU A 239 -15.54 -17.25 12.60
CA GLU A 239 -16.37 -16.19 13.17
C GLU A 239 -17.57 -15.82 12.26
N ALA A 240 -17.35 -15.77 10.95
CA ALA A 240 -18.44 -15.53 9.99
C ALA A 240 -19.52 -16.59 10.07
N LYS A 241 -19.14 -17.88 10.13
CA LYS A 241 -20.09 -19.00 10.33
C LYS A 241 -20.76 -18.95 11.70
N ARG A 242 -20.04 -18.53 12.76
CA ARG A 242 -20.63 -18.37 14.09
C ARG A 242 -21.73 -17.30 14.08
N LEU A 243 -21.46 -16.17 13.48
CA LEU A 243 -22.43 -15.07 13.34
C LEU A 243 -23.62 -15.49 12.46
N GLU A 244 -23.39 -16.15 11.33
CA GLU A 244 -24.43 -16.65 10.44
C GLU A 244 -25.42 -17.57 11.19
N ARG A 245 -24.92 -18.50 12.00
CA ARG A 245 -25.77 -19.36 12.84
C ARG A 245 -26.60 -18.58 13.85
N LEU A 246 -26.08 -17.48 14.40
CA LEU A 246 -26.82 -16.63 15.32
C LEU A 246 -28.01 -15.92 14.64
N PHE A 247 -27.85 -15.56 13.36
CA PHE A 247 -28.97 -15.00 12.56
C PHE A 247 -30.00 -16.05 12.18
N SER A 248 -29.57 -17.30 11.91
CA SER A 248 -30.42 -18.38 11.45
C SER A 248 -31.32 -18.95 12.53
N VAL A 249 -30.88 -18.88 13.80
CA VAL A 249 -31.69 -19.31 14.95
C VAL A 249 -32.46 -18.11 15.48
N HIS A 250 -33.77 -18.15 15.54
CA HIS A 250 -34.68 -17.09 16.04
C HIS A 250 -34.41 -16.75 17.53
N ASN A 251 -33.16 -16.46 17.87
CA ASN A 251 -32.72 -16.15 19.23
C ASN A 251 -32.21 -14.70 19.30
N GLU A 252 -33.18 -13.78 19.12
CA GLU A 252 -32.92 -12.32 19.15
C GLU A 252 -32.19 -11.88 20.42
N SER A 253 -32.55 -12.44 21.59
CA SER A 253 -31.92 -12.09 22.87
C SER A 253 -30.43 -12.41 22.88
N LYS A 254 -30.03 -13.56 22.38
CA LYS A 254 -28.61 -13.95 22.30
C LYS A 254 -27.85 -13.10 21.31
N MET A 255 -28.46 -12.81 20.17
CA MET A 255 -27.90 -11.91 19.16
C MET A 255 -27.69 -10.51 19.73
N LYS A 256 -28.71 -9.96 20.40
CA LYS A 256 -28.63 -8.65 21.05
C LYS A 256 -27.50 -8.60 22.08
N PHE A 257 -27.37 -9.60 22.92
CA PHE A 257 -26.29 -9.72 23.90
C PHE A 257 -24.90 -9.69 23.24
N GLU A 258 -24.68 -10.47 22.17
CA GLU A 258 -23.41 -10.47 21.45
C GLU A 258 -23.10 -9.11 20.80
N LEU A 259 -24.11 -8.44 20.25
CA LEU A 259 -23.95 -7.10 19.67
C LEU A 259 -23.62 -6.04 20.71
N GLU A 260 -24.28 -6.07 21.88
CA GLU A 260 -24.02 -5.16 22.99
C GLU A 260 -22.58 -5.36 23.54
N LYS A 261 -22.16 -6.61 23.69
CA LYS A 261 -20.78 -6.94 24.08
C LYS A 261 -19.76 -6.41 23.09
N LEU A 262 -19.99 -6.61 21.79
CA LEU A 262 -19.11 -6.10 20.74
C LEU A 262 -19.08 -4.57 20.73
N LYS A 263 -20.23 -3.93 20.89
CA LYS A 263 -20.37 -2.48 20.98
C LYS A 263 -19.56 -1.91 22.14
N SER A 264 -19.66 -2.49 23.35
CA SER A 264 -18.89 -2.06 24.52
C SER A 264 -17.39 -2.16 24.28
N LEU A 265 -16.90 -3.28 23.71
CA LEU A 265 -15.48 -3.46 23.39
C LEU A 265 -14.95 -2.39 22.41
N TYR A 266 -15.76 -1.99 21.44
CA TYR A 266 -15.35 -0.95 20.49
C TYR A 266 -15.42 0.45 21.09
N GLN A 267 -16.41 0.74 21.95
CA GLN A 267 -16.52 2.03 22.64
C GLN A 267 -15.35 2.28 23.61
N GLU A 268 -14.78 1.24 24.21
CA GLU A 268 -13.57 1.34 25.02
C GLU A 268 -12.30 1.66 24.20
N ARG A 269 -12.26 1.28 22.94
CA ARG A 269 -11.07 1.37 22.09
C ARG A 269 -11.10 2.53 21.09
N GLU A 270 -12.28 2.92 20.66
CA GLU A 270 -12.51 3.86 19.58
C GLU A 270 -13.69 4.79 19.90
N ASN A 271 -13.60 6.02 19.45
CA ASN A 271 -14.77 6.90 19.45
C ASN A 271 -15.69 6.52 18.29
N THR A 272 -16.68 5.67 18.57
CA THR A 272 -17.61 5.13 17.58
C THR A 272 -18.49 6.20 16.92
N GLU A 273 -18.89 7.25 17.67
CA GLU A 273 -19.63 8.40 17.16
C GLU A 273 -18.78 9.20 16.15
N LEU A 274 -17.52 9.46 16.52
CA LEU A 274 -16.58 10.15 15.61
C LEU A 274 -16.36 9.33 14.33
N SER A 275 -16.28 8.00 14.42
CA SER A 275 -16.12 7.12 13.27
C SER A 275 -17.35 7.19 12.35
N TYR A 276 -18.55 7.19 12.92
CA TYR A 276 -19.80 7.37 12.18
C TYR A 276 -19.82 8.72 11.44
N ASN A 277 -19.49 9.82 12.13
CA ASN A 277 -19.43 11.14 11.55
C ASN A 277 -18.36 11.29 10.44
N LYS A 278 -17.22 10.60 10.57
CA LYS A 278 -16.18 10.56 9.51
C LYS A 278 -16.71 9.92 8.22
N ILE A 279 -17.49 8.85 8.31
CA ILE A 279 -18.12 8.20 7.14
C ILE A 279 -18.99 9.22 6.36
N TYR A 280 -19.83 9.99 7.06
CA TYR A 280 -20.67 11.00 6.41
C TYR A 280 -19.86 12.14 5.76
N ARG A 281 -18.74 12.54 6.38
CA ARG A 281 -17.81 13.51 5.76
C ARG A 281 -17.21 12.98 4.46
N ILE A 282 -16.77 11.71 4.44
CA ILE A 282 -16.24 11.05 3.23
C ILE A 282 -17.31 11.05 2.13
N ILE A 283 -18.52 10.62 2.43
CA ILE A 283 -19.64 10.61 1.46
C ILE A 283 -19.93 12.03 0.93
N SER A 284 -19.95 13.04 1.80
CA SER A 284 -20.13 14.44 1.37
C SER A 284 -19.05 14.90 0.40
N CYS A 285 -17.78 14.54 0.63
CA CYS A 285 -16.69 14.84 -0.28
C CYS A 285 -16.83 14.11 -1.63
N LEU A 286 -17.24 12.86 -1.63
CA LEU A 286 -17.49 12.08 -2.86
C LEU A 286 -18.61 12.70 -3.71
N ASN A 287 -19.71 13.12 -3.07
CA ASN A 287 -20.84 13.74 -3.77
C ASN A 287 -20.47 15.11 -4.39
N LYS A 288 -19.65 15.90 -3.70
CA LYS A 288 -19.14 17.20 -4.24
C LYS A 288 -18.22 16.98 -5.46
N GLY A 289 -17.39 15.94 -5.44
CA GLY A 289 -16.56 15.58 -6.58
C GLY A 289 -17.38 15.23 -7.83
N ASN A 290 -18.44 14.45 -7.66
CA ASN A 290 -19.33 14.03 -8.75
C ASN A 290 -20.13 15.23 -9.34
N SER A 291 -20.54 16.19 -8.54
CA SER A 291 -21.23 17.40 -9.03
C SER A 291 -20.34 18.27 -9.91
N ASN A 292 -19.04 18.35 -9.63
CA ASN A 292 -18.08 19.07 -10.47
C ASN A 292 -17.81 18.34 -11.79
N VAL A 293 -17.73 17.03 -11.79
CA VAL A 293 -17.56 16.22 -13.01
C VAL A 293 -18.81 16.33 -13.91
N ARG A 294 -20.03 16.25 -13.37
CA ARG A 294 -21.27 16.48 -14.13
C ARG A 294 -21.31 17.86 -14.76
N LYS A 295 -21.04 18.92 -14.02
CA LYS A 295 -21.00 20.30 -14.55
C LYS A 295 -19.95 20.48 -15.66
N THR A 296 -18.84 19.78 -15.61
CA THR A 296 -17.80 19.82 -16.66
C THR A 296 -18.27 19.06 -17.91
N PHE A 297 -18.94 17.93 -17.75
CA PHE A 297 -19.52 17.15 -18.86
C PHE A 297 -20.67 17.91 -19.55
N GLU A 298 -21.58 18.50 -18.78
CA GLU A 298 -22.68 19.32 -19.32
C GLU A 298 -22.16 20.55 -20.07
N ARG A 299 -21.12 21.22 -19.57
CA ARG A 299 -20.48 22.35 -20.27
C ARG A 299 -19.75 21.94 -21.54
N SER A 300 -19.19 20.75 -21.63
CA SER A 300 -18.54 20.25 -22.85
C SER A 300 -19.57 19.83 -23.92
N HIS A 301 -20.73 19.33 -23.54
CA HIS A 301 -21.81 18.97 -24.45
C HIS A 301 -22.60 20.19 -24.96
N MET A 302 -22.78 21.22 -24.13
CA MET A 302 -23.43 22.47 -24.60
C MET A 302 -22.58 23.30 -25.57
N LYS A 303 -21.27 23.12 -25.60
CA LYS A 303 -20.40 23.79 -26.55
C LYS A 303 -20.39 23.18 -27.96
N ASN A 304 -20.91 21.97 -28.10
CA ASN A 304 -20.99 21.25 -29.38
C ASN A 304 -22.37 21.26 -30.07
N VAL A 305 -23.33 21.98 -29.52
CA VAL A 305 -24.63 22.22 -30.13
C VAL A 305 -24.67 23.68 -30.54
N ASN A 306 -24.09 24.00 -31.70
CA ASN A 306 -24.39 25.26 -32.38
C ASN A 306 -25.49 24.96 -33.43
N PRO A 307 -26.60 25.68 -33.47
CA PRO A 307 -27.61 25.51 -34.50
C PRO A 307 -27.19 26.23 -35.77
N HIS A 308 -27.21 25.48 -36.84
CA HIS A 308 -27.39 26.07 -38.18
C HIS A 308 -28.87 26.27 -38.44
#